data_3a3b481f0dfe775a6a8fb41ba7ac287d
#
_entry.id   3a3b481f0dfe775a6a8fb41ba7ac287d
#
_cell.length_a   1.000
_cell.length_b   1.000
_cell.length_c   1.000
_cell.angle_alpha   90.00
_cell.angle_beta   90.00
_cell.angle_gamma   90.00
#
_symmetry.space_group_name_H-M   'P 1'
#
loop_
_entity.id
_entity.type
_entity.pdbx_description
1 polymer ?
#
loop_
_entity_poly.entity_id
_entity_poly.type
_entity_poly.pdbx_seq_one_letter_code
_entity_poly.pdbx_strand_id
1 'polypeptide(L)'
;MKLKITTFKTLLLATALVTLNSCSEDDAADEIQMEAWEIELEQVKTATAAYVDISVAEEEGRIDVSGFVPNMGHHYLNPALADGTFEMLKPEFILYAPDDNGVMRMVAVEYGIVPADPENPGNAPEGFTGDQDEWHFNAEIGMWTLHVWTVLDNPDGIFASHNPTIGD
;
A
#
# COMPACT_ATOMS: atom_id res chain seq x y z
N MET A 1 -95.88 -24.72 19.98
CA MET A 1 -94.52 -24.37 20.42
C MET A 1 -93.90 -23.56 19.23
N LYS A 2 -93.86 -22.19 19.34
CA LYS A 2 -93.44 -21.30 18.26
C LYS A 2 -91.99 -20.87 18.50
N LEU A 3 -91.09 -21.20 17.63
CA LEU A 3 -89.69 -20.83 17.69
C LEU A 3 -89.54 -19.41 17.11
N LYS A 4 -89.03 -18.48 17.89
CA LYS A 4 -88.69 -17.12 17.43
C LYS A 4 -87.30 -17.11 16.91
N ILE A 5 -87.10 -16.80 15.59
CA ILE A 5 -85.84 -16.57 14.95
C ILE A 5 -85.46 -15.11 15.19
N THR A 6 -84.37 -14.88 15.91
CA THR A 6 -83.78 -13.58 16.14
C THR A 6 -82.66 -13.36 15.05
N THR A 7 -82.91 -12.39 14.23
CA THR A 7 -81.92 -11.98 13.18
C THR A 7 -80.80 -11.16 13.80
N PHE A 8 -79.58 -11.64 13.75
CA PHE A 8 -78.35 -10.96 14.11
C PHE A 8 -77.86 -10.11 12.91
N LYS A 9 -77.84 -8.77 13.16
CA LYS A 9 -77.22 -7.86 12.17
C LYS A 9 -75.70 -7.89 12.34
N THR A 10 -75.05 -8.41 11.36
CA THR A 10 -73.57 -8.38 11.28
C THR A 10 -73.13 -6.97 10.88
N LEU A 11 -72.41 -6.30 11.77
CA LEU A 11 -71.74 -5.02 11.50
C LEU A 11 -70.38 -5.32 10.88
N LEU A 12 -70.19 -4.97 9.60
CA LEU A 12 -68.93 -5.12 8.89
C LEU A 12 -68.00 -3.97 9.28
N LEU A 13 -66.99 -4.27 10.08
CA LEU A 13 -65.94 -3.33 10.43
C LEU A 13 -64.84 -3.40 9.36
N ALA A 14 -64.77 -2.36 8.50
CA ALA A 14 -63.71 -2.25 7.50
C ALA A 14 -62.43 -1.79 8.19
N THR A 15 -61.50 -2.68 8.37
CA THR A 15 -60.12 -2.40 8.80
C THR A 15 -59.32 -1.90 7.57
N ALA A 16 -59.04 -0.59 7.54
CA ALA A 16 -58.08 -0.02 6.60
C ALA A 16 -56.66 -0.46 6.98
N LEU A 17 -56.04 -1.29 6.14
CA LEU A 17 -54.63 -1.67 6.24
C LEU A 17 -53.77 -0.51 5.72
N VAL A 18 -53.21 0.30 6.62
CA VAL A 18 -52.21 1.29 6.27
C VAL A 18 -50.86 0.54 6.12
N THR A 19 -50.45 0.30 4.88
CA THR A 19 -49.10 -0.15 4.61
C THR A 19 -48.13 1.03 4.74
N LEU A 20 -47.43 1.09 5.87
CA LEU A 20 -46.27 1.95 6.02
C LEU A 20 -45.16 1.35 5.11
N ASN A 21 -44.96 1.95 3.94
CA ASN A 21 -43.72 1.77 3.20
C ASN A 21 -42.64 2.48 4.01
N SER A 22 -41.92 1.72 4.85
CA SER A 22 -40.63 2.13 5.37
C SER A 22 -39.64 2.00 4.22
N CYS A 23 -39.32 3.11 3.55
CA CYS A 23 -38.07 3.22 2.84
C CYS A 23 -36.98 3.19 3.91
N SER A 24 -36.35 2.03 4.11
CA SER A 24 -35.01 1.97 4.62
C SER A 24 -34.13 2.48 3.48
N GLU A 25 -33.67 3.73 3.57
CA GLU A 25 -32.45 4.13 2.92
C GLU A 25 -31.37 3.26 3.59
N ASP A 26 -31.03 2.16 2.91
CA ASP A 26 -29.78 1.46 3.16
C ASP A 26 -28.68 2.45 2.72
N ASP A 27 -28.18 3.26 3.65
CA ASP A 27 -26.85 3.82 3.57
C ASP A 27 -25.90 2.62 3.57
N ALA A 28 -25.74 2.00 2.40
CA ALA A 28 -24.59 1.16 2.13
C ALA A 28 -23.40 2.11 2.25
N ALA A 29 -22.76 2.14 3.41
CA ALA A 29 -21.42 2.65 3.51
C ALA A 29 -20.63 1.87 2.45
N ASP A 30 -20.16 2.55 1.40
CA ASP A 30 -19.19 1.99 0.48
C ASP A 30 -18.04 1.50 1.36
N GLU A 31 -17.97 0.21 1.62
CA GLU A 31 -16.77 -0.41 2.18
C GLU A 31 -15.68 -0.12 1.16
N ILE A 32 -14.74 0.74 1.51
CA ILE A 32 -13.55 1.00 0.70
C ILE A 32 -12.80 -0.33 0.66
N GLN A 33 -12.99 -1.06 -0.43
CA GLN A 33 -12.31 -2.32 -0.66
C GLN A 33 -10.91 -1.98 -1.17
N MET A 34 -9.90 -2.23 -0.33
CA MET A 34 -8.49 -2.07 -0.72
C MET A 34 -8.15 -3.07 -1.84
N GLU A 35 -7.40 -2.60 -2.82
CA GLU A 35 -6.80 -3.46 -3.83
C GLU A 35 -5.72 -4.36 -3.20
N ALA A 36 -5.38 -5.46 -3.87
CA ALA A 36 -4.43 -6.43 -3.31
C ALA A 36 -3.05 -5.81 -3.02
N TRP A 37 -2.53 -4.98 -3.92
CA TRP A 37 -1.26 -4.27 -3.74
C TRP A 37 -1.30 -3.27 -2.58
N GLU A 38 -2.45 -2.66 -2.28
CA GLU A 38 -2.60 -1.76 -1.13
C GLU A 38 -2.48 -2.51 0.19
N ILE A 39 -3.05 -3.73 0.25
CA ILE A 39 -2.92 -4.62 1.41
C ILE A 39 -1.46 -5.04 1.60
N GLU A 40 -0.78 -5.40 0.51
CA GLU A 40 0.64 -5.76 0.49
C GLU A 40 1.51 -4.58 0.96
N LEU A 41 1.19 -3.36 0.51
CA LEU A 41 1.87 -2.15 0.93
C LEU A 41 1.77 -1.91 2.45
N GLU A 42 0.61 -2.13 3.06
CA GLU A 42 0.45 -2.01 4.51
C GLU A 42 1.26 -3.08 5.26
N GLN A 43 1.46 -4.25 4.67
CA GLN A 43 2.36 -5.27 5.23
C GLN A 43 3.82 -4.81 5.17
N VAL A 44 4.25 -4.20 4.05
CA VAL A 44 5.60 -3.62 3.92
C VAL A 44 5.82 -2.50 4.94
N LYS A 45 4.88 -1.56 5.07
CA LYS A 45 4.94 -0.49 6.08
C LYS A 45 5.09 -1.06 7.49
N THR A 46 4.35 -2.12 7.80
CA THR A 46 4.42 -2.80 9.10
C THR A 46 5.79 -3.47 9.32
N ALA A 47 6.29 -4.20 8.31
CA ALA A 47 7.55 -4.92 8.39
C ALA A 47 8.75 -3.99 8.51
N THR A 48 8.66 -2.78 7.93
CA THR A 48 9.76 -1.80 7.88
C THR A 48 9.63 -0.68 8.92
N ALA A 49 8.58 -0.69 9.75
CA ALA A 49 8.29 0.38 10.73
C ALA A 49 9.44 0.68 11.70
N ALA A 50 10.25 -0.32 12.04
CA ALA A 50 11.39 -0.12 12.95
C ALA A 50 12.48 0.77 12.34
N TYR A 51 12.61 0.82 11.02
CA TYR A 51 13.65 1.60 10.32
C TYR A 51 13.38 3.11 10.28
N VAL A 52 12.26 3.60 10.83
CA VAL A 52 12.09 5.04 11.08
C VAL A 52 13.19 5.58 12.00
N ASP A 53 13.78 4.71 12.83
CA ASP A 53 15.02 4.94 13.53
C ASP A 53 16.18 4.40 12.68
N ILE A 54 16.97 5.29 12.11
CA ILE A 54 18.10 4.93 11.24
C ILE A 54 19.12 4.02 11.94
N SER A 55 19.26 4.12 13.27
CA SER A 55 20.19 3.27 14.02
C SER A 55 19.81 1.78 13.93
N VAL A 56 18.54 1.45 13.80
CA VAL A 56 18.08 0.07 13.59
C VAL A 56 18.56 -0.47 12.25
N ALA A 57 18.51 0.35 11.20
CA ALA A 57 19.01 -0.04 9.88
C ALA A 57 20.54 -0.26 9.92
N GLU A 58 21.28 0.64 10.59
CA GLU A 58 22.73 0.54 10.74
C GLU A 58 23.15 -0.68 11.58
N GLU A 59 22.43 -0.99 12.66
CA GLU A 59 22.67 -2.18 13.51
C GLU A 59 22.44 -3.49 12.75
N GLU A 60 21.53 -3.51 11.76
CA GLU A 60 21.33 -4.65 10.84
C GLU A 60 22.39 -4.73 9.72
N GLY A 61 23.34 -3.82 9.72
CA GLY A 61 24.43 -3.80 8.73
C GLY A 61 24.07 -3.12 7.42
N ARG A 62 23.02 -2.30 7.38
CA ARG A 62 22.73 -1.43 6.24
C ARG A 62 23.73 -0.28 6.20
N ILE A 63 24.21 0.04 5.01
CA ILE A 63 25.20 1.08 4.77
C ILE A 63 24.70 2.03 3.68
N ASP A 64 24.97 3.32 3.83
CA ASP A 64 24.74 4.30 2.77
C ASP A 64 25.69 4.04 1.61
N VAL A 65 25.13 3.65 0.46
CA VAL A 65 25.91 3.29 -0.74
C VAL A 65 25.86 4.36 -1.82
N SER A 66 24.99 5.37 -1.70
CA SER A 66 24.75 6.37 -2.74
C SER A 66 25.19 7.78 -2.36
N GLY A 67 25.24 8.10 -1.06
CA GLY A 67 25.14 9.48 -0.61
C GLY A 67 23.77 10.06 -0.96
N PHE A 68 23.64 11.39 -0.92
CA PHE A 68 22.40 12.05 -1.30
C PHE A 68 22.21 12.04 -2.82
N VAL A 69 21.10 11.47 -3.27
CA VAL A 69 20.66 11.47 -4.66
C VAL A 69 19.46 12.43 -4.78
N PRO A 70 19.49 13.44 -5.67
CA PRO A 70 18.36 14.35 -5.87
C PRO A 70 17.05 13.63 -6.13
N ASN A 71 15.99 14.07 -5.47
CA ASN A 71 14.63 13.50 -5.55
C ASN A 71 14.48 12.04 -5.09
N MET A 72 15.50 11.46 -4.45
CA MET A 72 15.47 10.09 -3.91
C MET A 72 15.92 10.04 -2.44
N GLY A 73 16.99 10.80 -2.07
CA GLY A 73 17.63 10.72 -0.77
C GLY A 73 18.83 9.77 -0.76
N HIS A 74 19.15 9.21 0.42
CA HIS A 74 20.26 8.29 0.66
C HIS A 74 19.76 6.85 0.63
N HIS A 75 20.48 5.94 -0.01
CA HIS A 75 20.11 4.53 -0.12
C HIS A 75 20.95 3.67 0.84
N TYR A 76 20.31 3.15 1.88
CA TYR A 76 20.91 2.28 2.87
C TYR A 76 20.68 0.82 2.50
N LEU A 77 21.67 0.21 1.85
CA LEU A 77 21.65 -1.17 1.38
C LEU A 77 21.98 -2.15 2.51
N ASN A 78 21.22 -3.25 2.61
CA ASN A 78 21.68 -4.46 3.29
C ASN A 78 22.30 -5.41 2.26
N PRO A 79 23.65 -5.56 2.20
CA PRO A 79 24.30 -6.39 1.20
C PRO A 79 23.94 -7.88 1.28
N ALA A 80 23.46 -8.35 2.44
CA ALA A 80 23.06 -9.73 2.63
C ALA A 80 21.72 -10.09 1.98
N LEU A 81 20.92 -9.06 1.61
CA LEU A 81 19.64 -9.22 0.92
C LEU A 81 19.78 -9.04 -0.60
N ALA A 82 20.86 -8.43 -1.09
CA ALA A 82 21.05 -8.13 -2.50
C ALA A 82 21.33 -9.40 -3.30
N ASP A 83 20.28 -10.09 -3.70
CA ASP A 83 20.31 -11.31 -4.49
C ASP A 83 19.35 -11.23 -5.69
N GLY A 84 18.99 -12.35 -6.28
CA GLY A 84 18.08 -12.42 -7.42
C GLY A 84 16.60 -12.64 -7.06
N THR A 85 16.22 -12.45 -5.79
CA THR A 85 14.90 -12.84 -5.27
C THR A 85 14.15 -11.63 -4.71
N PHE A 86 12.95 -11.38 -5.19
CA PHE A 86 12.05 -10.39 -4.60
C PHE A 86 11.43 -10.95 -3.31
N GLU A 87 11.76 -10.35 -2.17
CA GLU A 87 11.12 -10.65 -0.88
C GLU A 87 10.39 -9.39 -0.37
N MET A 88 9.10 -9.29 -0.63
CA MET A 88 8.27 -8.11 -0.38
C MET A 88 8.46 -7.51 1.04
N LEU A 89 8.63 -8.33 2.06
CA LEU A 89 8.78 -7.86 3.46
C LEU A 89 10.23 -7.60 3.88
N LYS A 90 11.20 -7.76 2.96
CA LYS A 90 12.63 -7.58 3.23
C LYS A 90 13.29 -6.77 2.11
N PRO A 91 12.94 -5.49 1.95
CA PRO A 91 13.56 -4.65 0.93
C PRO A 91 15.07 -4.57 1.13
N GLU A 92 15.81 -4.59 0.04
CA GLU A 92 17.26 -4.49 0.01
C GLU A 92 17.72 -3.11 0.52
N PHE A 93 16.96 -2.04 0.18
CA PHE A 93 17.29 -0.68 0.55
C PHE A 93 16.20 -0.06 1.44
N ILE A 94 16.66 0.75 2.40
CA ILE A 94 15.83 1.72 3.10
C ILE A 94 16.32 3.12 2.70
N LEU A 95 15.40 3.99 2.29
CA LEU A 95 15.74 5.34 1.85
C LEU A 95 15.50 6.36 2.95
N TYR A 96 16.48 7.25 3.10
CA TYR A 96 16.42 8.35 4.06
C TYR A 96 16.69 9.68 3.38
N ALA A 97 16.00 10.72 3.82
CA ALA A 97 16.28 12.09 3.40
C ALA A 97 16.36 13.01 4.63
N PRO A 98 17.17 14.08 4.61
CA PRO A 98 17.20 15.06 5.68
C PRO A 98 15.89 15.86 5.70
N ASP A 99 15.34 16.08 6.90
CA ASP A 99 14.26 17.03 7.12
C ASP A 99 14.82 18.49 7.15
N ASP A 100 13.95 19.48 7.31
CA ASP A 100 14.32 20.91 7.38
C ASP A 100 15.38 21.24 8.46
N ASN A 101 15.58 20.37 9.44
CA ASN A 101 16.57 20.50 10.50
C ASN A 101 17.83 19.69 10.22
N GLY A 102 17.92 19.03 9.07
CA GLY A 102 19.01 18.15 8.69
C GLY A 102 18.99 16.77 9.39
N VAL A 103 17.86 16.39 9.99
CA VAL A 103 17.70 15.07 10.62
C VAL A 103 17.25 14.08 9.58
N MET A 104 18.00 12.97 9.46
CA MET A 104 17.66 11.88 8.54
C MET A 104 16.33 11.23 8.91
N ARG A 105 15.39 11.19 7.97
CA ARG A 105 14.08 10.56 8.10
C ARG A 105 13.91 9.49 7.06
N MET A 106 13.36 8.35 7.46
CA MET A 106 12.93 7.35 6.49
C MET A 106 11.87 7.95 5.58
N VAL A 107 12.01 7.75 4.27
CA VAL A 107 11.08 8.26 3.26
C VAL A 107 10.45 7.14 2.43
N ALA A 108 11.21 6.10 2.12
CA ALA A 108 10.80 5.02 1.25
C ALA A 108 11.54 3.71 1.56
N VAL A 109 11.13 2.65 0.92
CA VAL A 109 11.93 1.44 0.70
C VAL A 109 12.21 1.30 -0.79
N GLU A 110 13.26 0.55 -1.15
CA GLU A 110 13.54 0.19 -2.53
C GLU A 110 13.97 -1.28 -2.58
N TYR A 111 13.43 -1.99 -3.56
CA TYR A 111 13.87 -3.34 -3.89
C TYR A 111 14.95 -3.28 -4.95
N GLY A 112 15.96 -4.14 -4.82
CA GLY A 112 17.09 -4.21 -5.74
C GLY A 112 17.42 -5.64 -6.11
N ILE A 113 16.93 -6.10 -7.27
CA ILE A 113 17.03 -7.48 -7.70
C ILE A 113 18.16 -7.64 -8.72
N VAL A 114 19.14 -8.47 -8.38
CA VAL A 114 20.27 -8.77 -9.24
C VAL A 114 19.86 -9.80 -10.30
N PRO A 115 19.79 -9.46 -11.60
CA PRO A 115 19.50 -10.43 -12.64
C PRO A 115 20.66 -11.41 -12.82
N ALA A 116 20.37 -12.61 -13.34
CA ALA A 116 21.39 -13.62 -13.59
C ALA A 116 22.49 -13.15 -14.57
N ASP A 117 22.14 -12.24 -15.46
CA ASP A 117 23.07 -11.59 -16.42
C ASP A 117 22.75 -10.09 -16.49
N PRO A 118 23.52 -9.22 -15.80
CA PRO A 118 23.28 -7.77 -15.83
C PRO A 118 23.53 -7.12 -17.21
N GLU A 119 24.27 -7.75 -18.12
CA GLU A 119 24.44 -7.26 -19.49
C GLU A 119 23.21 -7.58 -20.36
N ASN A 120 22.39 -8.55 -19.92
CA ASN A 120 21.15 -8.93 -20.57
C ASN A 120 20.08 -9.27 -19.51
N PRO A 121 19.55 -8.25 -18.80
CA PRO A 121 18.77 -8.41 -17.58
C PRO A 121 17.41 -9.11 -17.76
N GLY A 122 16.96 -9.29 -18.99
CA GLY A 122 15.66 -9.91 -19.27
C GLY A 122 14.47 -8.98 -18.95
N ASN A 123 13.36 -9.60 -18.53
CA ASN A 123 12.19 -8.87 -18.08
C ASN A 123 12.31 -8.46 -16.62
N ALA A 124 11.55 -7.42 -16.23
CA ALA A 124 11.41 -7.06 -14.83
C ALA A 124 10.88 -8.23 -14.00
N PRO A 125 11.27 -8.33 -12.72
CA PRO A 125 10.71 -9.30 -11.78
C PRO A 125 9.19 -9.14 -11.62
N GLU A 126 8.51 -10.19 -11.15
CA GLU A 126 7.18 -10.04 -10.57
C GLU A 126 7.33 -9.36 -9.20
N GLY A 127 6.53 -8.31 -8.94
CA GLY A 127 6.55 -7.53 -7.72
C GLY A 127 5.24 -7.63 -6.95
N PHE A 128 4.59 -6.48 -6.70
CA PHE A 128 3.28 -6.41 -6.04
C PHE A 128 2.16 -6.97 -6.92
N THR A 129 1.07 -7.40 -6.29
CA THR A 129 -0.09 -7.92 -7.02
C THR A 129 -0.72 -6.84 -7.89
N GLY A 130 -0.87 -7.12 -9.19
CA GLY A 130 -1.43 -6.16 -10.17
C GLY A 130 -0.37 -5.63 -11.12
N ASP A 131 -0.56 -4.39 -11.58
CA ASP A 131 0.26 -3.73 -12.60
C ASP A 131 0.65 -2.29 -12.20
N GLN A 132 0.62 -2.00 -10.89
CA GLN A 132 0.88 -0.64 -10.37
C GLN A 132 2.36 -0.37 -10.13
N ASP A 133 3.18 -1.40 -9.89
CA ASP A 133 4.61 -1.27 -9.62
C ASP A 133 5.42 -0.94 -10.89
N GLU A 134 6.40 -0.06 -10.73
CA GLU A 134 7.20 0.47 -11.83
C GLU A 134 8.67 0.05 -11.67
N TRP A 135 9.02 -1.15 -12.16
CA TRP A 135 10.40 -1.63 -12.18
C TRP A 135 11.25 -0.92 -13.22
N HIS A 136 12.45 -0.50 -12.82
CA HIS A 136 13.45 0.08 -13.70
C HIS A 136 14.75 -0.69 -13.62
N PHE A 137 15.36 -0.97 -14.78
CA PHE A 137 16.72 -1.53 -14.77
C PHE A 137 17.75 -0.41 -14.66
N ASN A 138 18.47 -0.37 -13.52
CA ASN A 138 19.57 0.55 -13.31
C ASN A 138 20.88 -0.09 -13.76
N ALA A 139 21.35 0.29 -14.96
CA ALA A 139 22.55 -0.26 -15.56
C ALA A 139 23.84 0.12 -14.82
N GLU A 140 23.83 1.19 -14.00
CA GLU A 140 25.02 1.63 -13.25
C GLU A 140 25.35 0.66 -12.11
N ILE A 141 24.33 0.10 -11.48
CA ILE A 141 24.46 -0.87 -10.39
C ILE A 141 24.09 -2.29 -10.81
N GLY A 142 23.62 -2.48 -12.05
CA GLY A 142 23.29 -3.79 -12.61
C GLY A 142 22.09 -4.48 -11.96
N MET A 143 21.12 -3.74 -11.48
CA MET A 143 19.94 -4.26 -10.75
C MET A 143 18.63 -3.76 -11.36
N TRP A 144 17.59 -4.59 -11.26
CA TRP A 144 16.22 -4.12 -11.34
C TRP A 144 15.85 -3.42 -10.03
N THR A 145 15.34 -2.21 -10.08
CA THR A 145 14.96 -1.43 -8.90
C THR A 145 13.49 -1.05 -8.94
N LEU A 146 12.86 -1.04 -7.75
CA LEU A 146 11.49 -0.62 -7.53
C LEU A 146 11.42 0.23 -6.26
N HIS A 147 11.16 1.53 -6.40
CA HIS A 147 10.91 2.41 -5.27
C HIS A 147 9.48 2.24 -4.75
N VAL A 148 9.32 2.30 -3.43
CA VAL A 148 8.01 2.30 -2.77
C VAL A 148 7.99 3.35 -1.67
N TRP A 149 7.25 4.43 -1.88
CA TRP A 149 7.17 5.58 -0.98
C TRP A 149 6.24 5.28 0.20
N THR A 150 6.77 4.52 1.17
CA THR A 150 6.00 4.00 2.31
C THR A 150 5.74 5.03 3.41
N VAL A 151 6.53 6.10 3.49
CA VAL A 151 6.49 7.09 4.58
C VAL A 151 6.23 8.50 4.07
N LEU A 152 6.99 8.96 3.07
CA LEU A 152 6.82 10.29 2.48
C LEU A 152 5.86 10.20 1.29
N ASP A 153 4.78 10.98 1.32
CA ASP A 153 3.86 11.06 0.18
C ASP A 153 4.60 11.51 -1.08
N ASN A 154 4.30 10.84 -2.19
CA ASN A 154 4.86 11.18 -3.49
C ASN A 154 3.73 11.63 -4.45
N PRO A 155 3.72 12.88 -4.91
CA PRO A 155 2.69 13.38 -5.82
C PRO A 155 2.69 12.68 -7.18
N ASP A 156 3.82 12.08 -7.58
CA ASP A 156 3.97 11.37 -8.86
C ASP A 156 3.56 9.89 -8.78
N GLY A 157 3.24 9.40 -7.57
CA GLY A 157 2.77 8.03 -7.32
C GLY A 157 3.66 7.27 -6.35
N ILE A 158 3.05 6.25 -5.71
CA ILE A 158 3.72 5.48 -4.65
C ILE A 158 4.88 4.62 -5.16
N PHE A 159 4.87 4.25 -6.45
CA PHE A 159 5.89 3.44 -7.10
C PHE A 159 6.79 4.25 -8.04
N ALA A 160 6.61 5.57 -8.14
CA ALA A 160 7.45 6.40 -8.99
C ALA A 160 8.91 6.41 -8.51
N SER A 161 9.86 6.39 -9.43
CA SER A 161 11.29 6.30 -9.12
C SER A 161 11.83 7.53 -8.37
N HIS A 162 11.20 8.69 -8.52
CA HIS A 162 11.62 9.96 -7.93
C HIS A 162 10.48 10.59 -7.16
N ASN A 163 10.81 11.35 -6.11
CA ASN A 163 9.85 12.15 -5.36
C ASN A 163 10.29 13.62 -5.36
N PRO A 164 9.60 14.50 -6.10
CA PRO A 164 10.00 15.91 -6.23
C PRO A 164 9.94 16.69 -4.90
N THR A 165 9.34 16.13 -3.86
CA THR A 165 9.29 16.80 -2.54
C THR A 165 10.57 16.67 -1.73
N ILE A 166 11.51 15.76 -2.13
CA ILE A 166 12.82 15.62 -1.46
C ILE A 166 13.78 16.73 -1.87
N GLY A 167 13.60 17.28 -3.08
CA GLY A 167 14.43 18.34 -3.59
C GLY A 167 15.76 17.86 -4.21
N ASP A 168 16.57 18.85 -4.61
CA ASP A 168 17.84 18.69 -5.36
C ASP A 168 19.06 18.68 -4.43
#